data_a3c2fafcfe407437a68b50078f4d94b1
#
_entry.id   a3c2fafcfe407437a68b50078f4d94b1
#
_cell.length_a   1.000
_cell.length_b   1.000
_cell.length_c   1.000
_cell.angle_alpha   90.00
_cell.angle_beta   90.00
_cell.angle_gamma   90.00
#
_symmetry.space_group_name_H-M   'P 1'
#
loop_
_entity.id
_entity.type
_entity.pdbx_description
1 polymer ?
#
loop_
_entity_poly.entity_id
_entity_poly.type
_entity_poly.pdbx_seq_one_letter_code
_entity_poly.pdbx_strand_id
1 'polypeptide(L)'
;FMTWFAFVLPDKRMPVKPTRFGLVEMLKTFWVNPIAHPDYALAWWGRFLITFASFSFTTYRLIYLVHRVNLTEEQARSVVSTSVLIYTIALISASFIGGWLSDLYHRRKVFVMLASVLFGIGTALLAHATTVGMFYCVEAIMGLAYGIYVAVDLALVVDVLPNPDNAGKDLGVFNIANALPQSLAPYIAPFFLAIGSVNKTNYPALCYMAGVCAIIG
;
A
#
# COMPACT_ATOMS: atom_id res chain seq x y z
N PHE A 1 -12.10 -18.46 14.92
CA PHE A 1 -11.85 -18.98 13.56
C PHE A 1 -10.52 -19.74 13.47
N MET A 2 -9.38 -19.17 13.90
CA MET A 2 -8.07 -19.83 13.84
C MET A 2 -8.02 -21.19 14.55
N THR A 3 -8.64 -21.32 15.73
CA THR A 3 -8.72 -22.59 16.47
C THR A 3 -9.52 -23.65 15.71
N TRP A 4 -10.62 -23.27 15.05
CA TRP A 4 -11.41 -24.19 14.22
C TRP A 4 -10.59 -24.70 13.02
N PHE A 5 -9.85 -23.81 12.35
CA PHE A 5 -8.97 -24.18 11.24
C PHE A 5 -7.88 -25.17 11.66
N ALA A 6 -7.29 -25.01 12.85
CA ALA A 6 -6.26 -25.91 13.36
C ALA A 6 -6.79 -27.35 13.60
N PHE A 7 -8.10 -27.52 13.88
CA PHE A 7 -8.70 -28.84 14.07
C PHE A 7 -9.20 -29.47 12.77
N VAL A 8 -9.55 -28.66 11.76
CA VAL A 8 -10.16 -29.17 10.50
C VAL A 8 -9.13 -29.42 9.40
N LEU A 9 -8.02 -28.65 9.39
CA LEU A 9 -6.97 -28.88 8.40
C LEU A 9 -6.14 -30.11 8.73
N PRO A 10 -5.99 -31.05 7.78
CA PRO A 10 -5.14 -32.22 7.98
C PRO A 10 -3.67 -31.77 8.14
N ASP A 11 -3.08 -32.13 9.27
CA ASP A 11 -1.65 -31.91 9.54
C ASP A 11 -0.82 -32.84 8.65
N LYS A 12 -0.38 -32.31 7.50
CA LYS A 12 0.52 -33.03 6.59
C LYS A 12 1.94 -32.87 7.11
N ARG A 13 2.52 -33.96 7.61
CA ARG A 13 3.95 -33.96 7.96
C ARG A 13 4.80 -33.57 6.77
N MET A 14 5.73 -32.63 6.95
CA MET A 14 6.69 -32.28 5.94
C MET A 14 7.53 -33.52 5.55
N PRO A 15 7.66 -33.83 4.26
CA PRO A 15 8.37 -35.02 3.81
C PRO A 15 9.88 -35.02 4.08
N VAL A 16 10.46 -33.84 4.35
CA VAL A 16 11.89 -33.69 4.60
C VAL A 16 12.09 -32.92 5.92
N LYS A 17 12.92 -33.48 6.82
CA LYS A 17 13.35 -32.76 8.02
C LYS A 17 14.12 -31.50 7.61
N PRO A 18 13.78 -30.29 8.11
CA PRO A 18 14.55 -29.09 7.82
C PRO A 18 16.00 -29.29 8.27
N THR A 19 16.94 -29.04 7.37
CA THR A 19 18.36 -28.94 7.70
C THR A 19 18.54 -27.89 8.79
N ARG A 20 19.54 -28.05 9.68
CA ARG A 20 19.80 -27.08 10.76
C ARG A 20 20.00 -25.70 10.13
N PHE A 21 19.08 -24.79 10.43
CA PHE A 21 19.16 -23.40 9.95
C PHE A 21 20.31 -22.67 10.67
N GLY A 22 21.40 -22.38 9.93
CA GLY A 22 22.40 -21.41 10.35
C GLY A 22 21.87 -19.97 10.17
N LEU A 23 22.36 -19.02 10.97
CA LEU A 23 22.02 -17.60 10.84
C LEU A 23 22.23 -17.06 9.41
N VAL A 24 23.27 -17.53 8.73
CA VAL A 24 23.60 -17.16 7.34
C VAL A 24 22.53 -17.68 6.37
N GLU A 25 22.02 -18.89 6.57
CA GLU A 25 20.96 -19.45 5.74
C GLU A 25 19.64 -18.73 5.99
N MET A 26 19.36 -18.37 7.25
CA MET A 26 18.21 -17.56 7.60
C MET A 26 18.24 -16.18 6.92
N LEU A 27 19.38 -15.49 6.94
CA LEU A 27 19.54 -14.20 6.26
C LEU A 27 19.41 -14.31 4.73
N LYS A 28 19.92 -15.39 4.13
CA LYS A 28 19.73 -15.67 2.69
C LYS A 28 18.25 -15.91 2.32
N THR A 29 17.43 -16.31 3.29
CA THR A 29 15.99 -16.50 3.06
C THR A 29 15.26 -15.18 2.82
N PHE A 30 15.78 -14.06 3.33
CA PHE A 30 15.21 -12.72 3.13
C PHE A 30 15.70 -12.03 1.86
N TRP A 31 16.47 -12.72 1.02
CA TRP A 31 17.02 -12.13 -0.18
C TRP A 31 16.57 -12.90 -1.44
N VAL A 32 16.01 -12.15 -2.40
CA VAL A 32 15.74 -12.63 -3.76
C VAL A 32 16.60 -11.79 -4.71
N ASN A 33 17.32 -12.43 -5.62
CA ASN A 33 18.20 -11.74 -6.56
C ASN A 33 17.35 -10.95 -7.60
N PRO A 34 17.39 -9.60 -7.59
CA PRO A 34 16.57 -8.79 -8.49
C PRO A 34 16.99 -8.91 -9.96
N ILE A 35 18.26 -9.26 -10.22
CA ILE A 35 18.76 -9.42 -11.59
C ILE A 35 18.28 -10.73 -12.20
N ALA A 36 18.18 -11.79 -11.39
CA ALA A 36 17.69 -13.08 -11.83
C ALA A 36 16.14 -13.10 -12.02
N HIS A 37 15.43 -12.28 -11.24
CA HIS A 37 13.96 -12.21 -11.23
C HIS A 37 13.47 -10.76 -11.31
N PRO A 38 13.62 -10.08 -12.47
CA PRO A 38 13.32 -8.66 -12.61
C PRO A 38 11.83 -8.35 -12.44
N ASP A 39 10.92 -9.21 -12.90
CA ASP A 39 9.48 -9.01 -12.73
C ASP A 39 9.06 -9.03 -11.25
N TYR A 40 9.63 -9.92 -10.46
CA TYR A 40 9.43 -9.98 -9.02
C TYR A 40 9.97 -8.73 -8.32
N ALA A 41 11.17 -8.28 -8.71
CA ALA A 41 11.78 -7.08 -8.14
C ALA A 41 10.97 -5.81 -8.46
N LEU A 42 10.46 -5.68 -9.70
CA LEU A 42 9.59 -4.57 -10.08
C LEU A 42 8.28 -4.60 -9.31
N ALA A 43 7.64 -5.76 -9.15
CA ALA A 43 6.44 -5.88 -8.35
C ALA A 43 6.69 -5.55 -6.86
N TRP A 44 7.86 -5.94 -6.31
CA TRP A 44 8.27 -5.60 -4.95
C TRP A 44 8.42 -4.10 -4.75
N TRP A 45 9.13 -3.41 -5.67
CA TRP A 45 9.31 -1.96 -5.61
C TRP A 45 8.00 -1.21 -5.84
N GLY A 46 7.15 -1.69 -6.75
CA GLY A 46 5.82 -1.12 -6.96
C GLY A 46 4.97 -1.16 -5.71
N ARG A 47 4.92 -2.32 -5.05
CA ARG A 47 4.22 -2.47 -3.77
C ARG A 47 4.80 -1.56 -2.68
N PHE A 48 6.13 -1.50 -2.58
CA PHE A 48 6.80 -0.66 -1.60
C PHE A 48 6.41 0.81 -1.78
N LEU A 49 6.48 1.33 -3.01
CA LEU A 49 6.25 2.74 -3.30
C LEU A 49 4.79 3.15 -3.11
N ILE A 50 3.82 2.36 -3.57
CA ILE A 50 2.40 2.70 -3.38
C ILE A 50 1.98 2.58 -1.91
N THR A 51 2.52 1.60 -1.19
CA THR A 51 2.29 1.46 0.26
C THR A 51 2.92 2.62 1.01
N PHE A 52 4.14 3.03 0.65
CA PHE A 52 4.81 4.20 1.21
C PHE A 52 4.00 5.48 0.99
N ALA A 53 3.47 5.69 -0.21
CA ALA A 53 2.60 6.81 -0.53
C ALA A 53 1.34 6.81 0.34
N SER A 54 0.68 5.68 0.47
CA SER A 54 -0.53 5.51 1.28
C SER A 54 -0.28 5.82 2.76
N PHE A 55 0.78 5.28 3.35
CA PHE A 55 1.10 5.51 4.76
C PHE A 55 1.63 6.91 5.04
N SER A 56 2.34 7.54 4.09
CA SER A 56 2.78 8.93 4.21
C SER A 56 1.62 9.88 4.44
N PHE A 57 0.50 9.67 3.76
CA PHE A 57 -0.69 10.48 3.96
C PHE A 57 -1.52 10.04 5.17
N THR A 58 -1.80 8.74 5.32
CA THR A 58 -2.69 8.23 6.37
C THR A 58 -2.24 8.64 7.76
N THR A 59 -0.93 8.67 8.02
CA THR A 59 -0.36 9.08 9.31
C THR A 59 -0.64 10.54 9.64
N TYR A 60 -0.63 11.42 8.63
CA TYR A 60 -0.77 12.87 8.84
C TYR A 60 -2.18 13.40 8.55
N ARG A 61 -3.14 12.53 8.25
CA ARG A 61 -4.52 12.87 7.88
C ARG A 61 -5.21 13.80 8.89
N LEU A 62 -5.11 13.48 10.17
CA LEU A 62 -5.72 14.31 11.24
C LEU A 62 -5.10 15.71 11.30
N ILE A 63 -3.76 15.74 11.33
CA ILE A 63 -3.00 17.00 11.47
C ILE A 63 -3.19 17.86 10.21
N TYR A 64 -3.30 17.24 9.04
CA TYR A 64 -3.65 17.91 7.79
C TYR A 64 -4.98 18.65 7.88
N LEU A 65 -6.05 18.01 8.40
CA LEU A 65 -7.36 18.62 8.54
C LEU A 65 -7.35 19.80 9.52
N VAL A 66 -6.63 19.69 10.63
CA VAL A 66 -6.50 20.78 11.59
C VAL A 66 -5.78 21.98 10.98
N HIS A 67 -4.65 21.76 10.30
CA HIS A 67 -3.82 22.87 9.81
C HIS A 67 -4.23 23.40 8.44
N ARG A 68 -4.75 22.56 7.54
CA ARG A 68 -5.05 22.96 6.17
C ARG A 68 -6.51 23.34 5.96
N VAL A 69 -7.43 22.65 6.64
CA VAL A 69 -8.87 22.91 6.56
C VAL A 69 -9.34 23.79 7.71
N ASN A 70 -8.45 24.10 8.70
CA ASN A 70 -8.71 24.92 9.88
C ASN A 70 -9.86 24.37 10.75
N LEU A 71 -9.90 23.06 10.95
CA LEU A 71 -10.87 22.41 11.83
C LEU A 71 -10.35 22.33 13.26
N THR A 72 -11.25 22.32 14.24
CA THR A 72 -10.88 21.94 15.61
C THR A 72 -10.52 20.45 15.65
N GLU A 73 -9.73 20.03 16.64
CA GLU A 73 -9.34 18.60 16.75
C GLU A 73 -10.55 17.67 16.82
N GLU A 74 -11.61 18.07 17.51
CA GLU A 74 -12.83 17.27 17.63
C GLU A 74 -13.55 17.11 16.29
N GLN A 75 -13.70 18.21 15.55
CA GLN A 75 -14.25 18.21 14.19
C GLN A 75 -13.38 17.38 13.25
N ALA A 76 -12.06 17.54 13.30
CA ALA A 76 -11.13 16.79 12.48
C ALA A 76 -11.22 15.28 12.74
N ARG A 77 -11.37 14.84 13.98
CA ARG A 77 -11.57 13.42 14.34
C ARG A 77 -12.86 12.85 13.73
N SER A 78 -13.97 13.62 13.80
CA SER A 78 -15.23 13.22 13.17
C SER A 78 -15.10 13.12 11.65
N VAL A 79 -14.44 14.10 11.02
CA VAL A 79 -14.19 14.08 9.56
C VAL A 79 -13.31 12.90 9.17
N VAL A 80 -12.25 12.60 9.93
CA VAL A 80 -11.40 11.42 9.69
C VAL A 80 -12.21 10.14 9.76
N SER A 81 -13.06 9.96 10.78
CA SER A 81 -13.89 8.75 10.92
C SER A 81 -14.79 8.56 9.71
N THR A 82 -15.46 9.63 9.26
CA THR A 82 -16.33 9.59 8.08
C THR A 82 -15.52 9.34 6.81
N SER A 83 -14.35 9.96 6.66
CA SER A 83 -13.48 9.77 5.49
C SER A 83 -12.95 8.34 5.38
N VAL A 84 -12.61 7.71 6.52
CA VAL A 84 -12.20 6.29 6.55
C VAL A 84 -13.34 5.38 6.08
N LEU A 85 -14.58 5.67 6.47
CA LEU A 85 -15.74 4.91 5.98
C LEU A 85 -15.92 5.07 4.47
N ILE A 86 -15.86 6.30 3.94
CA ILE A 86 -15.94 6.58 2.51
C ILE A 86 -14.82 5.85 1.75
N TYR A 87 -13.59 5.99 2.21
CA TYR A 87 -12.42 5.30 1.65
C TYR A 87 -12.61 3.79 1.63
N THR A 88 -13.07 3.20 2.75
CA THR A 88 -13.25 1.75 2.88
C THR A 88 -14.37 1.23 1.98
N ILE A 89 -15.49 1.92 1.89
CA ILE A 89 -16.60 1.55 0.98
C ILE A 89 -16.13 1.61 -0.47
N ALA A 90 -15.42 2.67 -0.84
CA ALA A 90 -14.85 2.84 -2.18
C ALA A 90 -13.83 1.73 -2.48
N LEU A 91 -12.95 1.42 -1.52
CA LEU A 91 -11.95 0.36 -1.62
C LEU A 91 -12.60 -1.01 -1.84
N ILE A 92 -13.58 -1.39 -1.01
CA ILE A 92 -14.26 -2.68 -1.12
C ILE A 92 -14.95 -2.80 -2.48
N SER A 93 -15.73 -1.78 -2.87
CA SER A 93 -16.44 -1.76 -4.16
C SER A 93 -15.47 -1.88 -5.34
N ALA A 94 -14.39 -1.12 -5.31
CA ALA A 94 -13.37 -1.13 -6.36
C ALA A 94 -12.57 -2.45 -6.40
N SER A 95 -12.35 -3.10 -5.26
CA SER A 95 -11.67 -4.40 -5.20
C SER A 95 -12.48 -5.48 -5.92
N PHE A 96 -13.79 -5.51 -5.72
CA PHE A 96 -14.65 -6.47 -6.43
C PHE A 96 -14.67 -6.21 -7.93
N ILE A 97 -14.90 -4.95 -8.33
CA ILE A 97 -15.00 -4.56 -9.74
C ILE A 97 -13.64 -4.70 -10.42
N GLY A 98 -12.57 -4.21 -9.80
CA GLY A 98 -11.21 -4.24 -10.34
C GLY A 98 -10.66 -5.65 -10.49
N GLY A 99 -10.90 -6.51 -9.49
CA GLY A 99 -10.53 -7.93 -9.56
C GLY A 99 -11.25 -8.65 -10.70
N TRP A 100 -12.58 -8.50 -10.78
CA TRP A 100 -13.37 -9.10 -11.85
C TRP A 100 -12.97 -8.61 -13.25
N LEU A 101 -12.78 -7.30 -13.42
CA LEU A 101 -12.32 -6.73 -14.69
C LEU A 101 -10.91 -7.19 -15.06
N SER A 102 -10.00 -7.24 -14.10
CA SER A 102 -8.63 -7.71 -14.32
C SER A 102 -8.58 -9.17 -14.80
N ASP A 103 -9.41 -10.02 -14.21
CA ASP A 103 -9.52 -11.43 -14.63
C ASP A 103 -10.18 -11.56 -16.00
N LEU A 104 -11.19 -10.74 -16.29
CA LEU A 104 -11.88 -10.75 -17.58
C LEU A 104 -10.95 -10.34 -18.75
N TYR A 105 -10.14 -9.30 -18.55
CA TYR A 105 -9.23 -8.80 -19.58
C TYR A 105 -7.87 -9.51 -19.59
N HIS A 106 -7.54 -10.30 -18.59
CA HIS A 106 -6.25 -11.01 -18.45
C HIS A 106 -5.02 -10.07 -18.53
N ARG A 107 -5.16 -8.81 -18.06
CA ARG A 107 -4.12 -7.76 -18.16
C ARG A 107 -3.82 -7.13 -16.80
N ARG A 108 -3.35 -7.92 -15.84
CA ARG A 108 -3.10 -7.48 -14.46
C ARG A 108 -2.18 -6.26 -14.36
N LYS A 109 -1.09 -6.22 -15.13
CA LYS A 109 -0.12 -5.10 -15.14
C LYS A 109 -0.80 -3.75 -15.46
N VAL A 110 -1.74 -3.72 -16.40
CA VAL A 110 -2.44 -2.48 -16.81
C VAL A 110 -3.31 -1.96 -15.67
N PHE A 111 -4.00 -2.84 -14.95
CA PHE A 111 -4.85 -2.44 -13.82
C PHE A 111 -4.04 -1.90 -12.64
N VAL A 112 -2.87 -2.51 -12.35
CA VAL A 112 -1.94 -1.99 -11.33
C VAL A 112 -1.45 -0.60 -11.72
N MET A 113 -1.00 -0.40 -12.98
CA MET A 113 -0.56 0.91 -13.47
C MET A 113 -1.67 1.97 -13.40
N LEU A 114 -2.89 1.64 -13.83
CA LEU A 114 -4.04 2.55 -13.74
C LEU A 114 -4.36 2.91 -12.29
N ALA A 115 -4.33 1.94 -11.38
CA ALA A 115 -4.55 2.16 -9.96
C ALA A 115 -3.47 3.07 -9.37
N SER A 116 -2.20 2.85 -9.68
CA SER A 116 -1.07 3.66 -9.23
C SER A 116 -1.19 5.11 -9.70
N VAL A 117 -1.50 5.32 -10.99
CA VAL A 117 -1.71 6.66 -11.56
C VAL A 117 -2.91 7.35 -10.91
N LEU A 118 -4.04 6.63 -10.76
CA LEU A 118 -5.25 7.19 -10.13
C LEU A 118 -4.99 7.56 -8.65
N PHE A 119 -4.24 6.73 -7.92
CA PHE A 119 -3.83 7.04 -6.55
C PHE A 119 -2.92 8.27 -6.49
N GLY A 120 -1.96 8.38 -7.42
CA GLY A 120 -1.08 9.53 -7.54
C GLY A 120 -1.83 10.82 -7.86
N ILE A 121 -2.82 10.77 -8.75
CA ILE A 121 -3.72 11.91 -9.03
C ILE A 121 -4.53 12.26 -7.78
N GLY A 122 -5.08 11.29 -7.06
CA GLY A 122 -5.80 11.50 -5.81
C GLY A 122 -4.95 12.23 -4.78
N THR A 123 -3.70 11.78 -4.57
CA THR A 123 -2.78 12.46 -3.64
C THR A 123 -2.39 13.86 -4.10
N ALA A 124 -2.24 14.11 -5.40
CA ALA A 124 -1.99 15.44 -5.94
C ALA A 124 -3.20 16.38 -5.76
N LEU A 125 -4.43 15.89 -5.97
CA LEU A 125 -5.65 16.63 -5.67
C LEU A 125 -5.77 16.96 -4.19
N LEU A 126 -5.33 16.07 -3.33
CA LEU A 126 -5.31 16.29 -1.88
C LEU A 126 -4.45 17.50 -1.51
N ALA A 127 -3.33 17.74 -2.20
CA ALA A 127 -2.48 18.92 -1.97
C ALA A 127 -3.26 20.25 -2.05
N HIS A 128 -4.37 20.26 -2.81
CA HIS A 128 -5.23 21.42 -3.03
C HIS A 128 -6.55 21.39 -2.25
N ALA A 129 -6.83 20.32 -1.51
CA ALA A 129 -8.08 20.21 -0.76
C ALA A 129 -8.11 21.22 0.42
N THR A 130 -9.03 22.16 0.34
CA THR A 130 -9.23 23.21 1.37
C THR A 130 -10.58 23.09 2.08
N THR A 131 -11.44 22.20 1.62
CA THR A 131 -12.78 21.97 2.18
C THR A 131 -12.98 20.52 2.55
N VAL A 132 -13.84 20.25 3.53
CA VAL A 132 -14.20 18.89 3.96
C VAL A 132 -14.82 18.09 2.81
N GLY A 133 -15.68 18.71 1.99
CA GLY A 133 -16.30 18.05 0.84
C GLY A 133 -15.26 17.59 -0.19
N MET A 134 -14.29 18.45 -0.53
CA MET A 134 -13.19 18.08 -1.43
C MET A 134 -12.32 16.97 -0.84
N PHE A 135 -12.06 17.00 0.47
CA PHE A 135 -11.34 15.96 1.17
C PHE A 135 -12.05 14.59 1.04
N TYR A 136 -13.37 14.54 1.25
CA TYR A 136 -14.15 13.31 1.07
C TYR A 136 -14.13 12.77 -0.36
N CYS A 137 -14.23 13.66 -1.36
CA CYS A 137 -14.12 13.26 -2.77
C CYS A 137 -12.75 12.64 -3.08
N VAL A 138 -11.68 13.25 -2.60
CA VAL A 138 -10.32 12.74 -2.79
C VAL A 138 -10.13 11.40 -2.08
N GLU A 139 -10.63 11.24 -0.86
CA GLU A 139 -10.59 9.97 -0.13
C GLU A 139 -11.34 8.85 -0.88
N ALA A 140 -12.48 9.17 -1.50
CA ALA A 140 -13.19 8.21 -2.34
C ALA A 140 -12.35 7.79 -3.56
N ILE A 141 -11.71 8.74 -4.26
CA ILE A 141 -10.83 8.46 -5.41
C ILE A 141 -9.65 7.59 -4.99
N MET A 142 -9.00 7.92 -3.87
CA MET A 142 -7.87 7.15 -3.34
C MET A 142 -8.31 5.75 -2.90
N GLY A 143 -9.50 5.62 -2.29
CA GLY A 143 -10.10 4.33 -1.94
C GLY A 143 -10.36 3.47 -3.17
N LEU A 144 -10.95 4.03 -4.23
CA LEU A 144 -11.15 3.33 -5.50
C LEU A 144 -9.83 2.84 -6.10
N ALA A 145 -8.83 3.71 -6.16
CA ALA A 145 -7.52 3.40 -6.70
C ALA A 145 -6.85 2.26 -5.90
N TYR A 146 -6.79 2.40 -4.59
CA TYR A 146 -6.14 1.41 -3.72
C TYR A 146 -6.90 0.08 -3.71
N GLY A 147 -8.24 0.10 -3.84
CA GLY A 147 -9.07 -1.09 -3.96
C GLY A 147 -8.76 -1.91 -5.21
N ILE A 148 -8.67 -1.26 -6.38
CA ILE A 148 -8.24 -1.92 -7.63
C ILE A 148 -6.83 -2.49 -7.45
N TYR A 149 -5.91 -1.72 -6.89
CA TYR A 149 -4.54 -2.13 -6.65
C TYR A 149 -4.48 -3.41 -5.81
N VAL A 150 -5.08 -3.43 -4.62
CA VAL A 150 -5.02 -4.56 -3.68
C VAL A 150 -5.60 -5.84 -4.28
N ALA A 151 -6.70 -5.73 -5.03
CA ALA A 151 -7.33 -6.89 -5.66
C ALA A 151 -6.44 -7.54 -6.71
N VAL A 152 -5.75 -6.74 -7.52
CA VAL A 152 -4.95 -7.24 -8.64
C VAL A 152 -3.52 -7.59 -8.21
N ASP A 153 -2.97 -6.86 -7.24
CA ASP A 153 -1.59 -7.03 -6.78
C ASP A 153 -1.34 -8.42 -6.18
N LEU A 154 -2.27 -8.96 -5.37
CA LEU A 154 -2.15 -10.32 -4.83
C LEU A 154 -2.08 -11.38 -5.93
N ALA A 155 -2.86 -11.22 -6.99
CA ALA A 155 -2.85 -12.13 -8.12
C ALA A 155 -1.57 -11.96 -8.97
N LEU A 156 -1.10 -10.72 -9.15
CA LEU A 156 0.14 -10.42 -9.86
C LEU A 156 1.35 -11.04 -9.15
N VAL A 157 1.42 -10.97 -7.82
CA VAL A 157 2.52 -11.55 -7.04
C VAL A 157 2.65 -13.04 -7.28
N VAL A 158 1.53 -13.76 -7.30
CA VAL A 158 1.54 -15.22 -7.56
C VAL A 158 2.09 -15.55 -8.95
N ASP A 159 1.80 -14.68 -9.95
CA ASP A 159 2.29 -14.88 -11.32
C ASP A 159 3.80 -14.63 -11.47
N VAL A 160 4.40 -13.79 -10.61
CA VAL A 160 5.82 -13.40 -10.70
C VAL A 160 6.69 -14.10 -9.66
N LEU A 161 6.17 -15.05 -8.88
CA LEU A 161 6.95 -15.80 -7.89
C LEU A 161 8.13 -16.50 -8.54
N PRO A 162 9.36 -16.33 -8.03
CA PRO A 162 10.57 -16.94 -8.58
C PRO A 162 10.55 -18.47 -8.55
N ASN A 163 10.01 -19.04 -7.46
CA ASN A 163 9.96 -20.49 -7.29
C ASN A 163 8.67 -20.90 -6.58
N PRO A 164 7.73 -21.56 -7.29
CA PRO A 164 6.48 -22.06 -6.70
C PRO A 164 6.68 -23.02 -5.53
N ASP A 165 7.77 -23.81 -5.53
CA ASP A 165 8.07 -24.77 -4.46
C ASP A 165 8.52 -24.08 -3.16
N ASN A 166 9.05 -22.84 -3.27
CA ASN A 166 9.48 -21.99 -2.16
C ASN A 166 8.58 -20.75 -1.97
N ALA A 167 7.33 -20.82 -2.39
CA ALA A 167 6.38 -19.70 -2.36
C ALA A 167 6.30 -19.00 -0.99
N GLY A 168 6.41 -19.74 0.12
CA GLY A 168 6.38 -19.17 1.46
C GLY A 168 7.53 -18.21 1.75
N LYS A 169 8.74 -18.52 1.26
CA LYS A 169 9.90 -17.62 1.36
C LYS A 169 9.68 -16.35 0.55
N ASP A 170 9.33 -16.50 -0.72
CA ASP A 170 9.22 -15.38 -1.65
C ASP A 170 8.07 -14.44 -1.26
N LEU A 171 6.94 -14.98 -0.80
CA LEU A 171 5.83 -14.19 -0.22
C LEU A 171 6.24 -13.49 1.08
N GLY A 172 7.08 -14.12 1.91
CA GLY A 172 7.65 -13.50 3.11
C GLY A 172 8.51 -12.28 2.77
N VAL A 173 9.41 -12.40 1.79
CA VAL A 173 10.22 -11.27 1.28
C VAL A 173 9.32 -10.19 0.66
N PHE A 174 8.28 -10.58 -0.07
CA PHE A 174 7.32 -9.66 -0.65
C PHE A 174 6.52 -8.89 0.41
N ASN A 175 6.23 -9.52 1.54
CA ASN A 175 5.53 -8.86 2.64
C ASN A 175 6.36 -7.76 3.33
N ILE A 176 7.69 -7.79 3.21
CA ILE A 176 8.57 -6.69 3.64
C ILE A 176 8.23 -5.40 2.90
N ALA A 177 7.90 -5.48 1.59
CA ALA A 177 7.47 -4.33 0.80
C ALA A 177 6.16 -3.70 1.31
N ASN A 178 5.37 -4.43 2.08
CA ASN A 178 4.17 -3.91 2.72
C ASN A 178 4.44 -3.38 4.15
N ALA A 179 5.27 -4.07 4.93
CA ALA A 179 5.52 -3.73 6.33
C ALA A 179 6.52 -2.59 6.51
N LEU A 180 7.59 -2.57 5.72
CA LEU A 180 8.66 -1.58 5.85
C LEU A 180 8.20 -0.14 5.60
N PRO A 181 7.37 0.16 4.57
CA PRO A 181 6.84 1.50 4.35
C PRO A 181 6.01 2.04 5.51
N GLN A 182 5.30 1.20 6.25
CA GLN A 182 4.50 1.61 7.41
C GLN A 182 5.35 2.29 8.49
N SER A 183 6.59 1.85 8.65
CA SER A 183 7.53 2.44 9.60
C SER A 183 8.33 3.59 9.00
N LEU A 184 8.71 3.49 7.73
CA LEU A 184 9.52 4.50 7.05
C LEU A 184 8.74 5.76 6.69
N ALA A 185 7.47 5.64 6.29
CA ALA A 185 6.68 6.78 5.85
C ALA A 185 6.51 7.84 6.95
N PRO A 186 6.12 7.50 8.20
CA PRO A 186 6.04 8.49 9.29
C PRO A 186 7.38 9.12 9.62
N TYR A 187 8.49 8.39 9.45
CA TYR A 187 9.83 8.89 9.73
C TYR A 187 10.34 9.86 8.67
N ILE A 188 10.02 9.60 7.40
CA ILE A 188 10.48 10.41 6.26
C ILE A 188 9.58 11.63 6.02
N ALA A 189 8.28 11.54 6.29
CA ALA A 189 7.31 12.60 6.05
C ALA A 189 7.67 13.97 6.68
N PRO A 190 8.23 14.06 7.91
CA PRO A 190 8.62 15.35 8.50
C PRO A 190 9.66 16.13 7.69
N PHE A 191 10.52 15.46 6.93
CA PHE A 191 11.50 16.11 6.06
C PHE A 191 10.80 16.88 4.93
N PHE A 192 9.75 16.28 4.33
CA PHE A 192 8.96 16.94 3.27
C PHE A 192 8.08 18.05 3.83
N LEU A 193 7.51 17.87 5.01
CA LEU A 193 6.75 18.92 5.70
C LEU A 193 7.60 20.13 6.05
N ALA A 194 8.92 19.97 6.23
CA ALA A 194 9.86 21.05 6.55
C ALA A 194 10.30 21.86 5.31
N ILE A 195 10.09 21.37 4.09
CA ILE A 195 10.52 22.06 2.88
C ILE A 195 9.82 23.41 2.74
N GLY A 196 10.58 24.50 2.80
CA GLY A 196 10.05 25.86 2.61
C GLY A 196 9.06 26.34 3.69
N SER A 197 8.96 25.64 4.83
CA SER A 197 8.05 26.01 5.92
C SER A 197 8.75 25.97 7.28
N VAL A 198 8.75 27.09 7.96
CA VAL A 198 9.33 27.21 9.32
C VAL A 198 8.59 26.32 10.33
N ASN A 199 7.28 26.16 10.16
CA ASN A 199 6.42 25.41 11.07
C ASN A 199 6.21 23.93 10.67
N LYS A 200 6.96 23.42 9.66
CA LYS A 200 6.81 22.05 9.15
C LYS A 200 5.36 21.71 8.74
N THR A 201 4.71 22.63 8.03
CA THR A 201 3.30 22.51 7.62
C THR A 201 3.11 22.43 6.10
N ASN A 202 4.17 22.10 5.34
CA ASN A 202 4.09 21.99 3.89
C ASN A 202 3.47 20.63 3.47
N TYR A 203 2.16 20.47 3.75
CA TYR A 203 1.40 19.29 3.34
C TYR A 203 1.36 19.08 1.83
N PRO A 204 1.29 20.13 0.96
CA PRO A 204 1.41 19.94 -0.47
C PRO A 204 2.68 19.21 -0.89
N ALA A 205 3.84 19.54 -0.31
CA ALA A 205 5.09 18.84 -0.63
C ALA A 205 5.03 17.34 -0.29
N LEU A 206 4.44 17.00 0.87
CA LEU A 206 4.22 15.61 1.28
C LEU A 206 3.28 14.88 0.31
N CYS A 207 2.16 15.52 -0.09
CA CYS A 207 1.20 14.95 -1.02
C CYS A 207 1.80 14.74 -2.42
N TYR A 208 2.57 15.69 -2.92
CA TYR A 208 3.24 15.54 -4.22
C TYR A 208 4.30 14.44 -4.19
N MET A 209 5.10 14.35 -3.12
CA MET A 209 6.04 13.25 -2.95
C MET A 209 5.32 11.89 -2.96
N ALA A 210 4.24 11.77 -2.17
CA ALA A 210 3.44 10.55 -2.16
C ALA A 210 2.85 10.23 -3.53
N GLY A 211 2.35 11.24 -4.26
CA GLY A 211 1.84 11.09 -5.62
C GLY A 211 2.89 10.60 -6.61
N VAL A 212 4.08 11.17 -6.58
CA VAL A 212 5.21 10.75 -7.42
C VAL A 212 5.61 9.31 -7.08
N CYS A 213 5.74 8.97 -5.79
CA CYS A 213 6.03 7.60 -5.38
C CYS A 213 4.96 6.61 -5.88
N ALA A 214 3.68 6.96 -5.80
CA ALA A 214 2.60 6.11 -6.28
C ALA A 214 2.63 5.90 -7.80
N ILE A 215 2.95 6.94 -8.59
CA ILE A 215 3.00 6.86 -10.07
C ILE A 215 4.22 6.06 -10.56
N ILE A 216 5.34 6.15 -9.85
CA ILE A 216 6.57 5.41 -10.20
C ILE A 216 6.43 3.92 -9.82
N GLY A 217 5.69 3.60 -8.74
CA GLY A 217 5.42 2.24 -8.28
C GLY A 217 4.37 1.53 -9.10
#